data_f5ad6b1603ab37d1d7e5cd7d006cfe6b
#
_entry.id   f5ad6b1603ab37d1d7e5cd7d006cfe6b
#
_cell.length_a   1.000
_cell.length_b   1.000
_cell.length_c   1.000
_cell.angle_alpha   90.00
_cell.angle_beta   90.00
_cell.angle_gamma   90.00
#
_symmetry.space_group_name_H-M   'P 1'
#
loop_
_entity.id
_entity.type
_entity.pdbx_description
1 polymer ?
#
loop_
_entity_poly.entity_id
_entity_poly.type
_entity_poly.pdbx_seq_one_letter_code
_entity_poly.pdbx_strand_id
1 'polypeptide(L)'
;MKHFSLALLVIFLASCAAPRQPGVELPGEDPQKTIQPERGTSSAVLGLLEKAREATQAGDYQRAEVLLERTVRIEPRNATLWHYMAKLRLHQGRYQDAIGLASKSNNLGKDNSNLMADNWRIVAHAKYQLGDHLGAEQAQNKANSVLNER
;
A
#
# COMPACT_ATOMS: atom_id res chain seq x y z
N MET A 1 -32.89 60.93 -18.28
CA MET A 1 -32.76 60.14 -17.05
C MET A 1 -32.85 58.66 -17.49
N LYS A 2 -31.70 57.99 -17.60
CA LYS A 2 -31.59 56.61 -18.13
C LYS A 2 -31.25 55.69 -16.95
N HIS A 3 -32.22 54.86 -16.56
CA HIS A 3 -32.02 53.86 -15.52
C HIS A 3 -31.28 52.64 -16.10
N PHE A 4 -30.01 52.46 -15.68
CA PHE A 4 -29.21 51.32 -16.02
C PHE A 4 -29.50 50.21 -14.98
N SER A 5 -30.31 49.22 -15.38
CA SER A 5 -30.65 48.10 -14.55
C SER A 5 -29.51 47.09 -14.63
N LEU A 6 -28.72 46.95 -13.55
CA LEU A 6 -27.63 46.00 -13.43
C LEU A 6 -28.21 44.64 -13.00
N ALA A 7 -28.41 43.74 -13.96
CA ALA A 7 -28.83 42.39 -13.69
C ALA A 7 -27.65 41.60 -13.12
N LEU A 8 -27.71 41.29 -11.83
CA LEU A 8 -26.73 40.46 -11.12
C LEU A 8 -26.94 39.00 -11.51
N LEU A 9 -26.10 38.47 -12.39
CA LEU A 9 -26.09 37.07 -12.80
C LEU A 9 -25.43 36.22 -11.67
N VAL A 10 -26.23 35.62 -10.81
CA VAL A 10 -25.74 34.67 -9.79
C VAL A 10 -25.48 33.30 -10.45
N ILE A 11 -24.20 33.01 -10.72
CA ILE A 11 -23.77 31.73 -11.23
C ILE A 11 -23.71 30.75 -10.02
N PHE A 12 -24.72 29.88 -9.90
CA PHE A 12 -24.68 28.74 -9.00
C PHE A 12 -23.66 27.73 -9.53
N LEU A 13 -22.45 27.72 -8.97
CA LEU A 13 -21.53 26.61 -9.11
C LEU A 13 -22.07 25.43 -8.31
N ALA A 14 -22.84 24.57 -8.98
CA ALA A 14 -23.20 23.26 -8.44
C ALA A 14 -21.90 22.45 -8.34
N SER A 15 -21.29 22.47 -7.15
CA SER A 15 -20.21 21.57 -6.80
C SER A 15 -20.77 20.14 -6.80
N CYS A 16 -20.51 19.40 -7.87
CA CYS A 16 -20.76 17.95 -7.89
C CYS A 16 -19.83 17.31 -6.87
N ALA A 17 -20.27 17.21 -5.62
CA ALA A 17 -19.67 16.33 -4.65
C ALA A 17 -19.95 14.90 -5.13
N ALA A 18 -18.97 14.28 -5.79
CA ALA A 18 -19.02 12.87 -6.09
C ALA A 18 -19.23 12.09 -4.78
N PRO A 19 -20.14 11.11 -4.72
CA PRO A 19 -20.33 10.31 -3.53
C PRO A 19 -19.00 9.66 -3.17
N ARG A 20 -18.52 9.92 -1.95
CA ARG A 20 -17.33 9.28 -1.40
C ARG A 20 -17.66 7.79 -1.31
N GLN A 21 -17.12 6.99 -2.23
CA GLN A 21 -17.22 5.54 -2.14
C GLN A 21 -16.59 5.11 -0.79
N PRO A 22 -17.18 4.12 -0.08
CA PRO A 22 -16.58 3.60 1.14
C PRO A 22 -15.15 3.18 0.82
N GLY A 23 -14.19 3.90 1.41
CA GLY A 23 -12.80 3.80 1.02
C GLY A 23 -12.30 2.38 1.29
N VAL A 24 -11.75 1.74 0.27
CA VAL A 24 -10.75 0.69 0.49
C VAL A 24 -9.74 1.31 1.46
N GLU A 25 -9.64 0.78 2.69
CA GLU A 25 -8.62 1.23 3.64
C GLU A 25 -7.28 1.11 2.94
N LEU A 26 -6.71 2.26 2.59
CA LEU A 26 -5.34 2.31 2.10
C LEU A 26 -4.48 1.69 3.20
N PRO A 27 -3.50 0.84 2.90
CA PRO A 27 -2.52 0.44 3.88
C PRO A 27 -1.80 1.71 4.33
N GLY A 28 -2.40 2.39 5.32
CA GLY A 28 -1.77 3.51 5.99
C GLY A 28 -0.52 2.99 6.67
N GLU A 29 0.54 3.76 6.64
CA GLU A 29 1.66 3.56 7.53
C GLU A 29 1.17 3.86 8.95
N ASP A 30 0.44 2.91 9.54
CA ASP A 30 0.21 2.92 10.97
C ASP A 30 1.52 2.44 11.63
N PRO A 31 2.25 3.31 12.33
CA PRO A 31 3.50 2.92 13.00
C PRO A 31 3.28 1.79 14.00
N GLN A 32 2.04 1.61 14.50
CA GLN A 32 1.67 0.55 15.42
C GLN A 32 1.39 -0.78 14.71
N LYS A 33 1.08 -0.76 13.42
CA LYS A 33 0.87 -1.94 12.55
C LYS A 33 2.08 -2.27 11.68
N THR A 34 3.27 -1.78 12.01
CA THR A 34 4.48 -2.12 11.27
C THR A 34 4.71 -3.63 11.37
N ILE A 35 4.78 -4.30 10.21
CA ILE A 35 5.13 -5.71 10.15
C ILE A 35 6.56 -5.87 10.66
N GLN A 36 6.72 -6.62 11.74
CA GLN A 36 8.03 -6.87 12.32
C GLN A 36 8.84 -7.82 11.43
N PRO A 37 10.16 -7.59 11.31
CA PRO A 37 11.05 -8.53 10.65
C PRO A 37 10.94 -9.94 11.24
N GLU A 38 11.17 -10.96 10.42
CA GLU A 38 11.17 -12.35 10.87
C GLU A 38 12.23 -12.60 11.94
N ARG A 39 11.93 -13.54 12.86
CA ARG A 39 12.93 -13.97 13.84
C ARG A 39 14.13 -14.57 13.11
N GLY A 40 15.32 -14.13 13.47
CA GLY A 40 16.56 -14.57 12.83
C GLY A 40 17.02 -13.71 11.66
N THR A 41 16.28 -12.65 11.32
CA THR A 41 16.76 -11.65 10.36
C THR A 41 18.09 -11.07 10.85
N SER A 42 19.10 -11.08 9.99
CA SER A 42 20.44 -10.60 10.34
C SER A 42 20.47 -9.09 10.64
N SER A 43 21.35 -8.68 11.54
CA SER A 43 21.54 -7.27 11.87
C SER A 43 21.85 -6.39 10.66
N ALA A 44 22.59 -6.94 9.69
CA ALA A 44 22.89 -6.25 8.44
C ALA A 44 21.63 -5.98 7.62
N VAL A 45 20.70 -6.95 7.53
CA VAL A 45 19.42 -6.80 6.83
C VAL A 45 18.52 -5.84 7.58
N LEU A 46 18.46 -5.92 8.93
CA LEU A 46 17.68 -4.98 9.75
C LEU A 46 18.13 -3.53 9.52
N GLY A 47 19.45 -3.26 9.50
CA GLY A 47 19.96 -1.92 9.24
C GLY A 47 19.67 -1.41 7.83
N LEU A 48 19.67 -2.29 6.83
CA LEU A 48 19.29 -1.93 5.46
C LEU A 48 17.78 -1.65 5.36
N LEU A 49 16.96 -2.46 6.00
CA LEU A 49 15.51 -2.29 6.03
C LEU A 49 15.10 -0.97 6.68
N GLU A 50 15.72 -0.60 7.81
CA GLU A 50 15.45 0.68 8.47
C GLU A 50 15.77 1.87 7.55
N LYS A 51 16.95 1.87 6.92
CA LYS A 51 17.33 2.90 5.95
C LYS A 51 16.38 2.94 4.74
N ALA A 52 15.87 1.80 4.29
CA ALA A 52 14.89 1.75 3.21
C ALA A 52 13.56 2.36 3.62
N ARG A 53 13.12 2.13 4.85
CA ARG A 53 11.89 2.75 5.41
C ARG A 53 12.03 4.27 5.51
N GLU A 54 13.15 4.75 6.07
CA GLU A 54 13.46 6.18 6.12
C GLU A 54 13.45 6.81 4.72
N ALA A 55 14.08 6.17 3.73
CA ALA A 55 14.09 6.64 2.35
C ALA A 55 12.68 6.68 1.75
N THR A 56 11.84 5.66 2.02
CA THR A 56 10.45 5.62 1.57
C THR A 56 9.64 6.77 2.18
N GLN A 57 9.78 7.03 3.48
CA GLN A 57 9.10 8.12 4.18
C GLN A 57 9.54 9.48 3.67
N ALA A 58 10.80 9.63 3.29
CA ALA A 58 11.34 10.84 2.66
C ALA A 58 10.94 11.01 1.17
N GLY A 59 10.23 10.03 0.58
CA GLY A 59 9.89 10.02 -0.85
C GLY A 59 11.06 9.65 -1.77
N ASP A 60 12.22 9.28 -1.23
CA ASP A 60 13.38 8.80 -2.01
C ASP A 60 13.20 7.32 -2.37
N TYR A 61 12.23 7.07 -3.26
CA TYR A 61 11.87 5.70 -3.66
C TYR A 61 12.99 4.98 -4.40
N GLN A 62 13.87 5.71 -5.09
CA GLN A 62 14.99 5.11 -5.79
C GLN A 62 16.02 4.54 -4.80
N ARG A 63 16.36 5.30 -3.77
CA ARG A 63 17.24 4.84 -2.70
C ARG A 63 16.63 3.69 -1.93
N ALA A 64 15.33 3.77 -1.59
CA ALA A 64 14.59 2.70 -0.93
C ALA A 64 14.65 1.40 -1.74
N GLU A 65 14.47 1.47 -3.06
CA GLU A 65 14.52 0.33 -3.96
C GLU A 65 15.88 -0.39 -3.91
N VAL A 66 16.98 0.35 -4.08
CA VAL A 66 18.34 -0.21 -4.01
C VAL A 66 18.60 -0.91 -2.67
N LEU A 67 18.14 -0.30 -1.56
CA LEU A 67 18.32 -0.87 -0.23
C LEU A 67 17.49 -2.16 -0.05
N LEU A 68 16.22 -2.16 -0.46
CA LEU A 68 15.37 -3.35 -0.38
C LEU A 68 15.83 -4.48 -1.31
N GLU A 69 16.25 -4.17 -2.52
CA GLU A 69 16.84 -5.18 -3.42
C GLU A 69 18.06 -5.87 -2.79
N ARG A 70 18.86 -5.11 -2.06
CA ARG A 70 19.98 -5.67 -1.33
C ARG A 70 19.53 -6.60 -0.20
N THR A 71 18.46 -6.24 0.54
CA THR A 71 17.92 -7.11 1.61
C THR A 71 17.40 -8.42 1.06
N VAL A 72 16.59 -8.41 0.00
CA VAL A 72 16.03 -9.63 -0.59
C VAL A 72 17.07 -10.51 -1.27
N ARG A 73 18.22 -9.93 -1.66
CA ARG A 73 19.37 -10.70 -2.17
C ARG A 73 20.09 -11.44 -1.06
N ILE A 74 20.17 -10.85 0.14
CA ILE A 74 20.81 -11.48 1.32
C ILE A 74 19.89 -12.55 1.90
N GLU A 75 18.59 -12.25 2.06
CA GLU A 75 17.61 -13.16 2.67
C GLU A 75 16.41 -13.36 1.74
N PRO A 76 16.54 -14.11 0.64
CA PRO A 76 15.50 -14.21 -0.40
C PRO A 76 14.24 -14.96 0.05
N ARG A 77 14.29 -15.70 1.17
CA ARG A 77 13.16 -16.44 1.75
C ARG A 77 12.45 -15.68 2.87
N ASN A 78 12.94 -14.51 3.27
CA ASN A 78 12.32 -13.68 4.29
C ASN A 78 11.09 -12.97 3.71
N ALA A 79 9.89 -13.41 4.09
CA ALA A 79 8.62 -12.92 3.55
C ALA A 79 8.41 -11.43 3.80
N THR A 80 8.85 -10.93 4.96
CA THR A 80 8.71 -9.52 5.34
C THR A 80 9.45 -8.58 4.38
N LEU A 81 10.57 -8.99 3.81
CA LEU A 81 11.32 -8.16 2.86
C LEU A 81 10.57 -7.99 1.53
N TRP A 82 9.91 -9.04 1.05
CA TRP A 82 9.05 -8.98 -0.13
C TRP A 82 7.81 -8.12 0.11
N HIS A 83 7.25 -8.14 1.32
CA HIS A 83 6.20 -7.23 1.73
C HIS A 83 6.64 -5.76 1.61
N TYR A 84 7.81 -5.39 2.14
CA TYR A 84 8.30 -4.02 2.03
C TYR A 84 8.59 -3.62 0.58
N MET A 85 9.07 -4.54 -0.26
CA MET A 85 9.18 -4.31 -1.71
C MET A 85 7.80 -4.05 -2.35
N ALA A 86 6.77 -4.81 -1.97
CA ALA A 86 5.40 -4.60 -2.46
C ALA A 86 4.86 -3.22 -2.06
N LYS A 87 5.06 -2.80 -0.80
CA LYS A 87 4.70 -1.45 -0.34
C LYS A 87 5.40 -0.37 -1.15
N LEU A 88 6.70 -0.52 -1.38
CA LEU A 88 7.44 0.45 -2.20
C LEU A 88 6.88 0.55 -3.62
N ARG A 89 6.56 -0.58 -4.28
CA ARG A 89 5.95 -0.57 -5.61
C ARG A 89 4.58 0.11 -5.62
N LEU A 90 3.80 -0.07 -4.55
CA LEU A 90 2.53 0.61 -4.38
C LEU A 90 2.71 2.14 -4.33
N HIS A 91 3.66 2.64 -3.52
CA HIS A 91 3.99 4.07 -3.45
C HIS A 91 4.51 4.64 -4.77
N GLN A 92 5.21 3.83 -5.56
CA GLN A 92 5.67 4.21 -6.90
C GLN A 92 4.57 4.19 -7.97
N GLY A 93 3.32 3.78 -7.64
CA GLY A 93 2.25 3.56 -8.62
C GLY A 93 2.44 2.33 -9.50
N ARG A 94 3.39 1.47 -9.18
CA ARG A 94 3.69 0.21 -9.90
C ARG A 94 2.79 -0.91 -9.38
N TYR A 95 1.50 -0.75 -9.59
CA TYR A 95 0.46 -1.57 -8.96
C TYR A 95 0.55 -3.05 -9.31
N GLN A 96 0.85 -3.39 -10.57
CA GLN A 96 0.96 -4.79 -10.99
C GLN A 96 2.15 -5.50 -10.31
N ASP A 97 3.28 -4.79 -10.18
CA ASP A 97 4.45 -5.30 -9.47
C ASP A 97 4.15 -5.49 -7.98
N ALA A 98 3.43 -4.53 -7.36
CA ALA A 98 3.02 -4.63 -5.97
C ALA A 98 2.19 -5.89 -5.70
N ILE A 99 1.23 -6.22 -6.58
CA ILE A 99 0.41 -7.45 -6.50
C ILE A 99 1.30 -8.69 -6.54
N GLY A 100 2.24 -8.77 -7.49
CA GLY A 100 3.15 -9.90 -7.64
C GLY A 100 4.04 -10.12 -6.41
N LEU A 101 4.60 -9.03 -5.88
CA LEU A 101 5.47 -9.08 -4.70
C LEU A 101 4.71 -9.41 -3.41
N ALA A 102 3.50 -8.86 -3.22
CA ALA A 102 2.63 -9.20 -2.11
C ALA A 102 2.24 -10.69 -2.13
N SER A 103 1.92 -11.22 -3.32
CA SER A 103 1.63 -12.66 -3.51
C SER A 103 2.85 -13.53 -3.17
N LYS A 104 4.06 -13.09 -3.56
CA LYS A 104 5.30 -13.79 -3.20
C LYS A 104 5.54 -13.78 -1.69
N SER A 105 5.33 -12.65 -1.04
CA SER A 105 5.39 -12.55 0.42
C SER A 105 4.41 -13.52 1.10
N ASN A 106 3.15 -13.58 0.65
CA ASN A 106 2.15 -14.51 1.18
C ASN A 106 2.56 -15.98 1.02
N ASN A 107 3.17 -16.33 -0.09
CA ASN A 107 3.64 -17.71 -0.32
C ASN A 107 4.79 -18.12 0.60
N LEU A 108 5.61 -17.17 1.02
CA LEU A 108 6.73 -17.41 1.93
C LEU A 108 6.30 -17.36 3.40
N GLY A 109 5.40 -16.45 3.76
CA GLY A 109 4.99 -16.15 5.14
C GLY A 109 3.64 -16.74 5.54
N LYS A 110 3.32 -17.98 5.14
CA LYS A 110 2.01 -18.62 5.33
C LYS A 110 1.54 -18.68 6.78
N ASP A 111 2.47 -18.73 7.73
CA ASP A 111 2.17 -18.85 9.17
C ASP A 111 2.00 -17.47 9.86
N ASN A 112 2.17 -16.38 9.11
CA ASN A 112 2.05 -15.02 9.63
C ASN A 112 0.77 -14.34 9.10
N SER A 113 -0.34 -14.53 9.81
CA SER A 113 -1.64 -13.97 9.41
C SER A 113 -1.65 -12.45 9.31
N ASN A 114 -0.89 -11.74 10.17
CA ASN A 114 -0.80 -10.28 10.11
C ASN A 114 -0.11 -9.82 8.81
N LEU A 115 1.01 -10.46 8.47
CA LEU A 115 1.71 -10.20 7.22
C LEU A 115 0.83 -10.51 6.00
N MET A 116 0.15 -11.66 6.02
CA MET A 116 -0.75 -12.06 4.94
C MET A 116 -1.91 -11.08 4.77
N ALA A 117 -2.53 -10.66 5.86
CA ALA A 117 -3.63 -9.69 5.81
C ALA A 117 -3.17 -8.35 5.23
N ASP A 118 -2.00 -7.87 5.63
CA ASP A 118 -1.46 -6.61 5.12
C ASP A 118 -1.08 -6.71 3.63
N ASN A 119 -0.52 -7.84 3.21
CA ASN A 119 -0.29 -8.12 1.80
C ASN A 119 -1.59 -8.12 0.97
N TRP A 120 -2.68 -8.69 1.51
CA TRP A 120 -3.98 -8.65 0.84
C TRP A 120 -4.55 -7.23 0.74
N ARG A 121 -4.28 -6.34 1.72
CA ARG A 121 -4.63 -4.91 1.63
C ARG A 121 -3.83 -4.21 0.54
N ILE A 122 -2.53 -4.53 0.39
CA ILE A 122 -1.72 -4.03 -0.73
C ILE A 122 -2.34 -4.45 -2.07
N VAL A 123 -2.74 -5.73 -2.20
CA VAL A 123 -3.41 -6.24 -3.41
C VAL A 123 -4.71 -5.52 -3.66
N ALA A 124 -5.54 -5.30 -2.62
CA ALA A 124 -6.81 -4.59 -2.73
C ALA A 124 -6.60 -3.16 -3.24
N HIS A 125 -5.67 -2.43 -2.65
CA HIS A 125 -5.34 -1.07 -3.08
C HIS A 125 -4.84 -1.04 -4.53
N ALA A 126 -3.89 -1.90 -4.87
CA ALA A 126 -3.33 -1.94 -6.22
C ALA A 126 -4.40 -2.26 -7.28
N LYS A 127 -5.29 -3.23 -7.00
CA LYS A 127 -6.41 -3.56 -7.89
C LYS A 127 -7.40 -2.42 -8.04
N TYR A 128 -7.72 -1.73 -6.95
CA TYR A 128 -8.57 -0.54 -7.00
C TYR A 128 -8.00 0.54 -7.93
N GLN A 129 -6.71 0.84 -7.81
CA GLN A 129 -6.02 1.82 -8.66
C GLN A 129 -5.94 1.39 -10.14
N LEU A 130 -5.99 0.09 -10.40
CA LEU A 130 -6.08 -0.47 -11.76
C LEU A 130 -7.50 -0.52 -12.31
N GLY A 131 -8.53 -0.08 -11.55
CA GLY A 131 -9.93 -0.12 -11.94
C GLY A 131 -10.62 -1.49 -11.72
N ASP A 132 -9.93 -2.49 -11.17
CA ASP A 132 -10.51 -3.78 -10.79
C ASP A 132 -11.18 -3.68 -9.42
N HIS A 133 -12.32 -3.00 -9.35
CA HIS A 133 -13.03 -2.76 -8.09
C HIS A 133 -13.56 -4.05 -7.45
N LEU A 134 -14.03 -5.01 -8.26
CA LEU A 134 -14.48 -6.31 -7.76
C LEU A 134 -13.31 -7.11 -7.15
N GLY A 135 -12.19 -7.16 -7.84
CA GLY A 135 -11.00 -7.82 -7.34
C GLY A 135 -10.40 -7.13 -6.11
N ALA A 136 -10.57 -5.80 -5.99
CA ALA A 136 -10.16 -5.05 -4.80
C ALA A 136 -11.01 -5.45 -3.59
N GLU A 137 -12.33 -5.53 -3.75
CA GLU A 137 -13.25 -5.98 -2.69
C GLU A 137 -12.93 -7.42 -2.25
N GLN A 138 -12.73 -8.33 -3.20
CA GLN A 138 -12.36 -9.71 -2.91
C GLN A 138 -11.04 -9.80 -2.11
N ALA A 139 -10.04 -9.01 -2.47
CA ALA A 139 -8.78 -8.96 -1.76
C ALA A 139 -8.93 -8.39 -0.34
N GLN A 140 -9.76 -7.35 -0.17
CA GLN A 140 -10.07 -6.79 1.15
C GLN A 140 -10.80 -7.82 2.04
N ASN A 141 -11.78 -8.54 1.49
CA ASN A 141 -12.47 -9.62 2.20
C ASN A 141 -11.51 -10.73 2.61
N LYS A 142 -10.54 -11.07 1.75
CA LYS A 142 -9.49 -12.04 2.08
C LYS A 142 -8.57 -11.55 3.19
N ALA A 143 -8.21 -10.26 3.23
CA ALA A 143 -7.44 -9.68 4.32
C ALA A 143 -8.16 -9.85 5.68
N ASN A 144 -9.47 -9.63 5.70
CA ASN A 144 -10.29 -9.76 6.90
C ASN A 144 -10.42 -11.23 7.33
N SER A 145 -10.65 -12.16 6.38
CA SER A 145 -10.82 -13.59 6.71
C SER A 145 -9.57 -14.20 7.33
N VAL A 146 -8.38 -13.86 6.81
CA VAL A 146 -7.09 -14.37 7.33
C VAL A 146 -6.87 -14.00 8.81
N LEU A 147 -7.42 -12.89 9.27
CA LEU A 147 -7.33 -12.48 10.68
C LEU A 147 -8.35 -13.18 11.57
N ASN A 148 -9.47 -13.65 11.02
CA ASN A 148 -10.56 -14.28 11.76
C ASN A 148 -10.43 -15.81 11.85
N GLU A 149 -9.54 -16.43 11.07
CA GLU A 149 -9.30 -17.89 11.05
C GLU A 149 -8.39 -18.37 12.21
N ARG A 150 -8.29 -17.62 13.33
CA ARG A 150 -7.51 -17.95 14.54
C ARG A 150 -8.35 -18.58 15.63
#